data_711e44a7c10905785f30099b55779660
#
_entry.id   711e44a7c10905785f30099b55779660
#
_cell.length_a   1.000
_cell.length_b   1.000
_cell.length_c   1.000
_cell.angle_alpha   90.00
_cell.angle_beta   90.00
_cell.angle_gamma   90.00
#
_symmetry.space_group_name_H-M   'P 1'
#
loop_
_entity.id
_entity.type
_entity.pdbx_description
1 polymer ?
#
loop_
_entity_poly.entity_id
_entity_poly.type
_entity_poly.pdbx_seq_one_letter_code
_entity_poly.pdbx_strand_id
1 'polypeptide(L)'
;MRVAIVDDDRAMTAQLSDLISEELAHLGDRGFKITVFHSGEEFLASFEKGVFDLIFLDIFMKELTGIDVAYEIRKEDTQVMIAFCTSSNDYASESYDVGARHYLRKPITKESISKMFKRLDLDAIEKRRTVKLPDGNSVILRDVLYTDYENHVITLHIKNRPPHRLRTSQTEIEAILLPCGFFCTPYKGITVNFYAVKELSDSEIVLSDGTVLPVTRRKTKEVKEAYKKFKFEQMRKEVGG
;
A
#
# COMPACT_ATOMS: atom_id res chain seq x y z
N MET A 1 3.47 -2.08 -0.68
CA MET A 1 2.46 -2.25 -1.75
C MET A 1 1.71 -3.57 -1.56
N ARG A 2 0.41 -3.60 -1.81
CA ARG A 2 -0.43 -4.82 -1.75
C ARG A 2 -0.81 -5.19 -3.19
N VAL A 3 -0.36 -6.36 -3.63
CA VAL A 3 -0.50 -6.81 -5.01
C VAL A 3 -1.37 -8.07 -5.04
N ALA A 4 -2.34 -8.12 -5.94
CA ALA A 4 -3.04 -9.34 -6.31
C ALA A 4 -2.48 -9.87 -7.64
N ILE A 5 -2.39 -11.19 -7.77
CA ILE A 5 -2.14 -11.89 -9.03
C ILE A 5 -3.31 -12.84 -9.22
N VAL A 6 -4.00 -12.72 -10.35
CA VAL A 6 -5.18 -13.52 -10.70
C VAL A 6 -4.93 -14.20 -12.04
N ASP A 7 -4.65 -15.50 -12.02
CA ASP A 7 -4.30 -16.30 -13.20
C ASP A 7 -4.50 -17.79 -12.86
N ASP A 8 -5.16 -18.56 -13.69
CA ASP A 8 -5.45 -19.98 -13.45
C ASP A 8 -4.22 -20.90 -13.71
N ASP A 9 -3.16 -20.36 -14.33
CA ASP A 9 -1.87 -21.04 -14.49
C ASP A 9 -0.98 -20.85 -13.26
N ARG A 10 -0.84 -21.91 -12.46
CA ARG A 10 0.01 -21.91 -11.25
C ARG A 10 1.49 -21.66 -11.52
N ALA A 11 2.01 -22.09 -12.65
CA ALA A 11 3.41 -21.84 -13.00
C ALA A 11 3.63 -20.36 -13.33
N MET A 12 2.68 -19.76 -14.04
CA MET A 12 2.69 -18.35 -14.36
C MET A 12 2.55 -17.47 -13.10
N THR A 13 1.63 -17.80 -12.18
CA THR A 13 1.49 -17.04 -10.93
C THR A 13 2.74 -17.08 -10.08
N ALA A 14 3.42 -18.23 -9.99
CA ALA A 14 4.68 -18.35 -9.27
C ALA A 14 5.79 -17.49 -9.90
N GLN A 15 6.00 -17.62 -11.22
CA GLN A 15 7.00 -16.82 -11.93
C GLN A 15 6.72 -15.30 -11.79
N LEU A 16 5.47 -14.88 -11.94
CA LEU A 16 5.09 -13.48 -11.83
C LEU A 16 5.29 -12.95 -10.41
N SER A 17 4.97 -13.76 -9.40
CA SER A 17 5.21 -13.42 -7.99
C SER A 17 6.70 -13.19 -7.70
N ASP A 18 7.57 -14.03 -8.24
CA ASP A 18 9.03 -13.88 -8.07
C ASP A 18 9.54 -12.59 -8.74
N LEU A 19 9.14 -12.33 -9.98
CA LEU A 19 9.53 -11.14 -10.73
C LEU A 19 9.07 -9.84 -10.03
N ILE A 20 7.83 -9.83 -9.53
CA ILE A 20 7.28 -8.67 -8.78
C ILE A 20 8.01 -8.50 -7.45
N SER A 21 8.28 -9.59 -6.73
CA SER A 21 8.99 -9.56 -5.46
C SER A 21 10.40 -8.97 -5.61
N GLU A 22 11.13 -9.39 -6.64
CA GLU A 22 12.45 -8.84 -6.95
C GLU A 22 12.39 -7.34 -7.25
N GLU A 23 11.43 -6.92 -8.09
CA GLU A 23 11.30 -5.50 -8.47
C GLU A 23 10.90 -4.63 -7.28
N LEU A 24 9.93 -5.05 -6.45
CA LEU A 24 9.51 -4.32 -5.26
C LEU A 24 10.64 -4.21 -4.23
N ALA A 25 11.42 -5.29 -4.05
CA ALA A 25 12.60 -5.26 -3.18
C ALA A 25 13.67 -4.29 -3.72
N HIS A 26 13.88 -4.25 -5.05
CA HIS A 26 14.80 -3.32 -5.71
C HIS A 26 14.36 -1.86 -5.52
N LEU A 27 13.05 -1.59 -5.58
CA LEU A 27 12.46 -0.28 -5.33
C LEU A 27 12.45 0.11 -3.83
N GLY A 28 12.90 -0.79 -2.95
CA GLY A 28 13.01 -0.54 -1.51
C GLY A 28 11.71 -0.74 -0.73
N ASP A 29 10.64 -1.25 -1.36
CA ASP A 29 9.42 -1.64 -0.65
C ASP A 29 9.64 -2.98 0.06
N ARG A 30 9.90 -2.93 1.37
CA ARG A 30 10.09 -4.13 2.21
C ARG A 30 8.79 -4.61 2.86
N GLY A 31 7.72 -3.84 2.74
CA GLY A 31 6.41 -4.14 3.32
C GLY A 31 5.38 -4.54 2.28
N PHE A 32 5.82 -5.01 1.09
CA PHE A 32 4.89 -5.50 0.09
C PHE A 32 4.25 -6.84 0.52
N LYS A 33 3.04 -7.04 0.04
CA LYS A 33 2.31 -8.31 0.18
C LYS A 33 1.77 -8.70 -1.19
N ILE A 34 2.05 -9.92 -1.62
CA ILE A 34 1.48 -10.51 -2.82
C ILE A 34 0.47 -11.57 -2.40
N THR A 35 -0.73 -11.53 -2.96
CA THR A 35 -1.78 -12.53 -2.77
C THR A 35 -2.12 -13.09 -4.16
N VAL A 36 -2.13 -14.41 -4.26
CA VAL A 36 -2.39 -15.13 -5.52
C VAL A 36 -3.78 -15.74 -5.48
N PHE A 37 -4.49 -15.63 -6.58
CA PHE A 37 -5.80 -16.21 -6.82
C PHE A 37 -5.76 -17.01 -8.13
N HIS A 38 -6.45 -18.13 -8.15
CA HIS A 38 -6.41 -19.03 -9.30
C HIS A 38 -7.70 -19.01 -10.13
N SER A 39 -8.60 -18.09 -9.85
CA SER A 39 -9.75 -17.78 -10.71
C SER A 39 -10.31 -16.38 -10.43
N GLY A 40 -11.10 -15.86 -11.36
CA GLY A 40 -11.80 -14.59 -11.20
C GLY A 40 -12.81 -14.64 -10.05
N GLU A 41 -13.50 -15.76 -9.89
CA GLU A 41 -14.51 -15.98 -8.84
C GLU A 41 -13.86 -15.99 -7.45
N GLU A 42 -12.73 -16.71 -7.28
CA GLU A 42 -11.98 -16.73 -6.03
C GLU A 42 -11.54 -15.31 -5.63
N PHE A 43 -11.05 -14.55 -6.60
CA PHE A 43 -10.66 -13.18 -6.39
C PHE A 43 -11.84 -12.29 -6.00
N LEU A 44 -12.94 -12.30 -6.78
CA LEU A 44 -14.10 -11.45 -6.53
C LEU A 44 -14.79 -11.77 -5.20
N ALA A 45 -14.80 -13.04 -4.78
CA ALA A 45 -15.35 -13.44 -3.48
C ALA A 45 -14.61 -12.83 -2.28
N SER A 46 -13.35 -12.45 -2.47
CA SER A 46 -12.49 -11.86 -1.42
C SER A 46 -12.13 -10.39 -1.68
N PHE A 47 -12.58 -9.82 -2.81
CA PHE A 47 -12.26 -8.44 -3.17
C PHE A 47 -13.04 -7.47 -2.27
N GLU A 48 -12.31 -6.53 -1.68
CA GLU A 48 -12.86 -5.36 -0.99
C GLU A 48 -12.13 -4.12 -1.51
N LYS A 49 -12.88 -3.02 -1.67
CA LYS A 49 -12.30 -1.73 -2.08
C LYS A 49 -11.14 -1.31 -1.18
N GLY A 50 -10.03 -0.94 -1.82
CA GLY A 50 -8.85 -0.43 -1.13
C GLY A 50 -8.00 -1.50 -0.44
N VAL A 51 -8.28 -2.80 -0.63
CA VAL A 51 -7.44 -3.90 -0.13
C VAL A 51 -6.19 -4.08 -0.96
N PHE A 52 -6.27 -3.88 -2.28
CA PHE A 52 -5.14 -3.98 -3.20
C PHE A 52 -4.77 -2.61 -3.77
N ASP A 53 -3.49 -2.44 -4.05
CA ASP A 53 -2.93 -1.25 -4.69
C ASP A 53 -2.72 -1.48 -6.19
N LEU A 54 -2.41 -2.74 -6.57
CA LEU A 54 -2.16 -3.18 -7.94
C LEU A 54 -2.67 -4.63 -8.12
N ILE A 55 -3.35 -4.88 -9.24
CA ILE A 55 -3.87 -6.20 -9.60
C ILE A 55 -3.28 -6.58 -10.95
N PHE A 56 -2.54 -7.69 -11.01
CA PHE A 56 -2.16 -8.37 -12.23
C PHE A 56 -3.26 -9.38 -12.57
N LEU A 57 -3.83 -9.30 -13.75
CA LEU A 57 -5.04 -10.03 -14.11
C LEU A 57 -4.87 -10.69 -15.48
N ASP A 58 -4.90 -12.01 -15.52
CA ASP A 58 -4.94 -12.71 -16.80
C ASP A 58 -6.31 -12.48 -17.46
N ILE A 59 -6.30 -12.33 -18.78
CA ILE A 59 -7.52 -12.17 -19.55
C ILE A 59 -8.18 -13.54 -19.78
N PHE A 60 -7.40 -14.56 -20.07
CA PHE A 60 -7.88 -15.88 -20.45
C PHE A 60 -7.93 -16.84 -19.26
N MET A 61 -9.00 -16.78 -18.50
CA MET A 61 -9.33 -17.72 -17.44
C MET A 61 -10.60 -18.50 -17.80
N LYS A 62 -10.86 -19.62 -17.10
CA LYS A 62 -11.88 -20.62 -17.53
C LYS A 62 -13.31 -20.12 -17.49
N GLU A 63 -13.75 -19.58 -16.35
CA GLU A 63 -15.17 -19.23 -16.11
C GLU A 63 -15.42 -17.75 -16.44
N LEU A 64 -14.77 -16.86 -15.68
CA LEU A 64 -14.80 -15.43 -15.92
C LEU A 64 -13.53 -14.97 -16.62
N THR A 65 -13.69 -14.16 -17.67
CA THR A 65 -12.53 -13.51 -18.28
C THR A 65 -11.97 -12.42 -17.36
N GLY A 66 -10.68 -12.09 -17.50
CA GLY A 66 -10.10 -10.97 -16.75
C GLY A 66 -10.77 -9.64 -17.04
N ILE A 67 -11.37 -9.49 -18.23
CA ILE A 67 -12.14 -8.28 -18.57
C ILE A 67 -13.42 -8.22 -17.72
N ASP A 68 -14.15 -9.32 -17.58
CA ASP A 68 -15.35 -9.38 -16.73
C ASP A 68 -15.02 -9.07 -15.27
N VAL A 69 -13.93 -9.65 -14.78
CA VAL A 69 -13.40 -9.36 -13.41
C VAL A 69 -13.06 -7.89 -13.26
N ALA A 70 -12.41 -7.27 -14.25
CA ALA A 70 -12.08 -5.86 -14.21
C ALA A 70 -13.32 -4.96 -14.18
N TYR A 71 -14.38 -5.30 -14.91
CA TYR A 71 -15.65 -4.57 -14.84
C TYR A 71 -16.28 -4.65 -13.44
N GLU A 72 -16.28 -5.82 -12.80
CA GLU A 72 -16.78 -5.96 -11.43
C GLU A 72 -15.96 -5.14 -10.43
N ILE A 73 -14.62 -5.17 -10.54
CA ILE A 73 -13.74 -4.34 -9.73
C ILE A 73 -14.12 -2.86 -9.87
N ARG A 74 -14.34 -2.37 -11.10
CA ARG A 74 -14.60 -0.96 -11.36
C ARG A 74 -15.93 -0.46 -10.81
N LYS A 75 -16.90 -1.33 -10.58
CA LYS A 75 -18.15 -0.97 -9.88
C LYS A 75 -17.88 -0.52 -8.44
N GLU A 76 -16.89 -1.11 -7.78
CA GLU A 76 -16.56 -0.84 -6.38
C GLU A 76 -15.35 0.07 -6.21
N ASP A 77 -14.29 -0.16 -6.99
CA ASP A 77 -13.03 0.57 -6.91
C ASP A 77 -12.55 1.07 -8.28
N THR A 78 -12.75 2.36 -8.52
CA THR A 78 -12.28 3.06 -9.73
C THR A 78 -10.80 3.43 -9.67
N GLN A 79 -10.13 3.24 -8.54
CA GLN A 79 -8.78 3.75 -8.27
C GLN A 79 -7.71 2.68 -8.24
N VAL A 80 -8.05 1.42 -7.93
CA VAL A 80 -7.07 0.34 -7.91
C VAL A 80 -6.44 0.18 -9.28
N MET A 81 -5.13 -0.03 -9.34
CA MET A 81 -4.45 -0.22 -10.60
C MET A 81 -4.65 -1.64 -11.12
N ILE A 82 -4.97 -1.76 -12.40
CA ILE A 82 -5.09 -3.05 -13.11
C ILE A 82 -4.02 -3.09 -14.19
N ALA A 83 -3.26 -4.18 -14.21
CA ALA A 83 -2.33 -4.56 -15.26
C ALA A 83 -2.75 -5.91 -15.84
N PHE A 84 -3.19 -5.93 -17.08
CA PHE A 84 -3.51 -7.18 -17.75
C PHE A 84 -2.25 -7.95 -18.13
N CYS A 85 -2.28 -9.27 -17.94
CA CYS A 85 -1.24 -10.22 -18.32
C CYS A 85 -1.84 -11.21 -19.31
N THR A 86 -1.43 -11.23 -20.59
CA THR A 86 -2.12 -12.05 -21.59
C THR A 86 -1.20 -12.48 -22.73
N SER A 87 -1.57 -13.57 -23.40
CA SER A 87 -0.90 -14.08 -24.61
C SER A 87 -1.37 -13.39 -25.91
N SER A 88 -2.55 -12.73 -25.91
CA SER A 88 -3.10 -12.02 -27.08
C SER A 88 -3.11 -10.50 -26.91
N ASN A 89 -3.11 -9.79 -28.05
CA ASN A 89 -3.28 -8.34 -28.09
C ASN A 89 -4.72 -7.92 -28.46
N ASP A 90 -5.63 -8.87 -28.66
CA ASP A 90 -6.97 -8.63 -29.22
C ASP A 90 -7.87 -7.82 -28.29
N TYR A 91 -7.57 -7.84 -26.97
CA TYR A 91 -8.34 -7.16 -25.93
C TYR A 91 -7.77 -5.82 -25.49
N ALA A 92 -6.87 -5.25 -26.28
CA ALA A 92 -6.26 -3.96 -25.93
C ALA A 92 -7.29 -2.82 -25.90
N SER A 93 -8.32 -2.86 -26.77
CA SER A 93 -9.42 -1.88 -26.79
C SER A 93 -10.28 -1.96 -25.52
N GLU A 94 -10.75 -3.17 -25.15
CA GLU A 94 -11.60 -3.39 -23.97
C GLU A 94 -10.85 -3.06 -22.66
N SER A 95 -9.52 -3.21 -22.67
CA SER A 95 -8.71 -2.84 -21.52
C SER A 95 -8.74 -1.33 -21.23
N TYR A 96 -8.94 -0.48 -22.25
CA TYR A 96 -9.13 0.97 -22.07
C TYR A 96 -10.46 1.30 -21.39
N ASP A 97 -11.53 0.57 -21.71
CA ASP A 97 -12.87 0.83 -21.17
C ASP A 97 -12.92 0.61 -19.64
N VAL A 98 -12.15 -0.35 -19.15
CA VAL A 98 -12.01 -0.61 -17.69
C VAL A 98 -10.90 0.24 -17.05
N GLY A 99 -10.31 1.17 -17.79
CA GLY A 99 -9.25 2.04 -17.28
C GLY A 99 -8.01 1.26 -16.81
N ALA A 100 -7.69 0.13 -17.45
CA ALA A 100 -6.43 -0.56 -17.19
C ALA A 100 -5.26 0.31 -17.66
N ARG A 101 -4.26 0.47 -16.79
CA ARG A 101 -3.13 1.36 -17.09
C ARG A 101 -1.98 0.64 -17.76
N HIS A 102 -1.93 -0.69 -17.68
CA HIS A 102 -0.84 -1.50 -18.19
C HIS A 102 -1.34 -2.79 -18.81
N TYR A 103 -0.63 -3.21 -19.86
CA TYR A 103 -0.87 -4.43 -20.60
C TYR A 103 0.48 -5.14 -20.77
N LEU A 104 0.62 -6.31 -20.20
CA LEU A 104 1.83 -7.13 -20.25
C LEU A 104 1.59 -8.36 -21.11
N ARG A 105 2.37 -8.51 -22.17
CA ARG A 105 2.30 -9.69 -23.03
C ARG A 105 3.11 -10.84 -22.46
N LYS A 106 2.50 -12.01 -22.36
CA LYS A 106 3.20 -13.27 -22.06
C LYS A 106 4.12 -13.67 -23.22
N PRO A 107 5.37 -14.15 -22.99
CA PRO A 107 5.96 -14.39 -21.69
C PRO A 107 6.38 -13.09 -20.99
N ILE A 108 6.06 -12.98 -19.69
CA ILE A 108 6.40 -11.81 -18.90
C ILE A 108 7.86 -11.91 -18.48
N THR A 109 8.63 -10.85 -18.75
CA THR A 109 10.06 -10.78 -18.46
C THR A 109 10.34 -9.76 -17.35
N LYS A 110 11.52 -9.85 -16.73
CA LYS A 110 12.00 -8.89 -15.74
C LYS A 110 12.02 -7.47 -16.29
N GLU A 111 12.42 -7.30 -17.55
CA GLU A 111 12.47 -6.00 -18.24
C GLU A 111 11.06 -5.41 -18.40
N SER A 112 10.06 -6.25 -18.75
CA SER A 112 8.67 -5.78 -18.91
C SER A 112 8.08 -5.34 -17.57
N ILE A 113 8.33 -6.05 -16.49
CA ILE A 113 7.94 -5.68 -15.11
C ILE A 113 8.63 -4.40 -14.69
N SER A 114 9.96 -4.30 -14.82
CA SER A 114 10.71 -3.09 -14.45
C SER A 114 10.25 -1.87 -15.24
N LYS A 115 10.01 -2.02 -16.56
CA LYS A 115 9.48 -0.94 -17.41
C LYS A 115 8.07 -0.51 -16.98
N MET A 116 7.22 -1.45 -16.58
CA MET A 116 5.90 -1.15 -16.06
C MET A 116 6.01 -0.38 -14.73
N PHE A 117 6.78 -0.88 -13.77
CA PHE A 117 6.93 -0.23 -12.46
C PHE A 117 7.52 1.18 -12.56
N LYS A 118 8.45 1.44 -13.48
CA LYS A 118 8.99 2.78 -13.76
C LYS A 118 7.93 3.77 -14.27
N ARG A 119 6.84 3.29 -14.86
CA ARG A 119 5.71 4.11 -15.35
C ARG A 119 4.62 4.28 -14.31
N LEU A 120 4.68 3.52 -13.20
CA LEU A 120 3.74 3.66 -12.10
C LEU A 120 4.09 4.90 -11.29
N ASP A 121 3.08 5.72 -11.01
CA ASP A 121 3.18 6.74 -9.99
C ASP A 121 3.06 6.09 -8.60
N LEU A 122 4.18 5.54 -8.12
CA LEU A 122 4.25 4.83 -6.83
C LEU A 122 3.92 5.77 -5.66
N ASP A 123 4.24 7.05 -5.78
CA ASP A 123 3.90 8.04 -4.75
C ASP A 123 2.39 8.30 -4.69
N ALA A 124 1.72 8.37 -5.86
CA ALA A 124 0.26 8.47 -5.90
C ALA A 124 -0.43 7.21 -5.34
N ILE A 125 0.14 6.03 -5.57
CA ILE A 125 -0.35 4.78 -4.95
C ILE A 125 -0.24 4.86 -3.43
N GLU A 126 0.95 5.22 -2.93
CA GLU A 126 1.19 5.29 -1.49
C GLU A 126 0.36 6.37 -0.80
N LYS A 127 0.13 7.51 -1.46
CA LYS A 127 -0.76 8.58 -0.96
C LYS A 127 -2.21 8.11 -0.74
N ARG A 128 -2.68 7.17 -1.52
CA ARG A 128 -4.04 6.63 -1.45
C ARG A 128 -4.15 5.36 -0.63
N ARG A 129 -3.02 4.81 -0.17
CA ARG A 129 -2.99 3.56 0.56
C ARG A 129 -3.84 3.66 1.82
N THR A 130 -4.85 2.79 1.89
CA THR A 130 -5.75 2.67 3.04
C THR A 130 -5.39 1.48 3.92
N VAL A 131 -5.85 1.53 5.15
CA VAL A 131 -5.83 0.39 6.08
C VAL A 131 -7.17 0.27 6.78
N LYS A 132 -7.62 -0.97 6.97
CA LYS A 132 -8.83 -1.27 7.74
C LYS A 132 -8.49 -1.26 9.23
N LEU A 133 -9.26 -0.53 10.00
CA LEU A 133 -9.14 -0.45 11.45
C LEU A 133 -9.95 -1.57 12.13
N PRO A 134 -9.70 -1.89 13.42
CA PRO A 134 -10.44 -2.91 14.15
C PRO A 134 -11.96 -2.70 14.24
N ASP A 135 -12.43 -1.47 14.09
CA ASP A 135 -13.86 -1.11 14.07
C ASP A 135 -14.50 -1.24 12.68
N GLY A 136 -13.75 -1.73 11.67
CA GLY A 136 -14.21 -1.90 10.29
C GLY A 136 -14.05 -0.67 9.41
N ASN A 137 -13.76 0.52 9.96
CA ASN A 137 -13.51 1.73 9.19
C ASN A 137 -12.16 1.66 8.46
N SER A 138 -12.04 2.40 7.35
CA SER A 138 -10.78 2.52 6.62
C SER A 138 -10.25 3.94 6.67
N VAL A 139 -8.93 4.08 6.86
CA VAL A 139 -8.24 5.37 6.85
C VAL A 139 -7.11 5.38 5.83
N ILE A 140 -6.89 6.55 5.22
CA ILE A 140 -5.70 6.76 4.38
C ILE A 140 -4.49 6.90 5.30
N LEU A 141 -3.50 6.02 5.14
CA LEU A 141 -2.34 5.96 6.03
C LEU A 141 -1.56 7.28 6.09
N ARG A 142 -1.39 7.96 4.96
CA ARG A 142 -0.67 9.25 4.91
C ARG A 142 -1.40 10.40 5.59
N ASP A 143 -2.71 10.29 5.74
CA ASP A 143 -3.52 11.32 6.41
C ASP A 143 -3.49 11.17 7.94
N VAL A 144 -3.12 10.00 8.47
CA VAL A 144 -2.94 9.82 9.92
C VAL A 144 -1.69 10.58 10.34
N LEU A 145 -1.83 11.59 11.19
CA LEU A 145 -0.73 12.39 11.72
C LEU A 145 -0.03 11.66 12.87
N TYR A 146 -0.83 11.25 13.83
CA TYR A 146 -0.40 10.45 14.99
C TYR A 146 -1.60 9.76 15.62
N THR A 147 -1.33 8.81 16.51
CA THR A 147 -2.33 8.22 17.41
C THR A 147 -1.91 8.42 18.85
N ASP A 148 -2.88 8.59 19.73
CA ASP A 148 -2.70 8.50 21.17
C ASP A 148 -3.60 7.42 21.76
N TYR A 149 -3.15 6.85 22.90
CA TYR A 149 -3.85 5.81 23.62
C TYR A 149 -4.12 6.25 25.06
N GLU A 150 -5.38 6.32 25.43
CA GLU A 150 -5.82 6.63 26.78
C GLU A 150 -7.07 5.81 27.12
N ASN A 151 -7.10 5.21 28.31
CA ASN A 151 -8.27 4.50 28.89
C ASN A 151 -8.89 3.46 27.92
N HIS A 152 -8.06 2.63 27.28
CA HIS A 152 -8.48 1.63 26.28
C HIS A 152 -9.11 2.20 25.00
N VAL A 153 -8.91 3.48 24.75
CA VAL A 153 -9.33 4.17 23.52
C VAL A 153 -8.09 4.64 22.77
N ILE A 154 -8.02 4.31 21.49
CA ILE A 154 -7.10 4.93 20.55
C ILE A 154 -7.82 6.09 19.87
N THR A 155 -7.16 7.23 19.83
CA THR A 155 -7.56 8.38 19.02
C THR A 155 -6.60 8.52 17.84
N LEU A 156 -7.11 8.41 16.61
CA LEU A 156 -6.35 8.71 15.39
C LEU A 156 -6.57 10.19 15.05
N HIS A 157 -5.51 10.96 15.04
CA HIS A 157 -5.52 12.35 14.56
C HIS A 157 -5.26 12.35 13.06
N ILE A 158 -6.26 12.77 12.28
CA ILE A 158 -6.27 12.67 10.83
C ILE A 158 -6.24 14.08 10.24
N LYS A 159 -5.41 14.28 9.23
CA LYS A 159 -5.25 15.56 8.54
C LYS A 159 -6.59 16.07 8.00
N ASN A 160 -6.95 17.32 8.35
CA ASN A 160 -8.15 17.99 7.89
C ASN A 160 -9.48 17.25 8.18
N ARG A 161 -9.49 16.39 9.19
CA ARG A 161 -10.69 15.65 9.63
C ARG A 161 -10.79 15.64 11.15
N PRO A 162 -11.99 15.46 11.71
CA PRO A 162 -12.14 15.19 13.13
C PRO A 162 -11.36 13.94 13.53
N PRO A 163 -10.82 13.90 14.76
CA PRO A 163 -10.16 12.69 15.28
C PRO A 163 -11.10 11.49 15.27
N HIS A 164 -10.59 10.34 14.86
CA HIS A 164 -11.34 9.08 14.89
C HIS A 164 -10.98 8.30 16.16
N ARG A 165 -11.99 7.96 16.96
CA ARG A 165 -11.82 7.27 18.25
C ARG A 165 -12.38 5.87 18.16
N LEU A 166 -11.58 4.88 18.57
CA LEU A 166 -12.01 3.48 18.61
C LEU A 166 -11.49 2.79 19.87
N ARG A 167 -12.25 1.82 20.36
CA ARG A 167 -11.87 1.02 21.51
C ARG A 167 -11.03 -0.17 21.04
N THR A 168 -9.73 -0.06 21.24
CA THR A 168 -8.76 -1.09 20.86
C THR A 168 -7.48 -0.92 21.70
N SER A 169 -6.54 -1.86 21.57
CA SER A 169 -5.25 -1.78 22.26
C SER A 169 -4.19 -1.04 21.44
N GLN A 170 -3.20 -0.48 22.13
CA GLN A 170 -2.02 0.10 21.48
C GLN A 170 -1.31 -0.93 20.58
N THR A 171 -1.20 -2.17 21.05
CA THR A 171 -0.54 -3.26 20.30
C THR A 171 -1.23 -3.57 18.98
N GLU A 172 -2.57 -3.57 18.94
CA GLU A 172 -3.33 -3.80 17.70
C GLU A 172 -3.10 -2.69 16.69
N ILE A 173 -3.11 -1.42 17.11
CA ILE A 173 -2.84 -0.29 16.22
C ILE A 173 -1.40 -0.29 15.75
N GLU A 174 -0.43 -0.56 16.61
CA GLU A 174 0.97 -0.68 16.23
C GLU A 174 1.20 -1.82 15.23
N ALA A 175 0.55 -2.97 15.40
CA ALA A 175 0.62 -4.08 14.45
C ALA A 175 0.10 -3.71 13.05
N ILE A 176 -0.81 -2.73 12.96
CA ILE A 176 -1.34 -2.21 11.69
C ILE A 176 -0.43 -1.14 11.10
N LEU A 177 0.05 -0.18 11.91
CA LEU A 177 0.73 1.02 11.42
C LEU A 177 2.24 0.84 11.24
N LEU A 178 2.93 0.19 12.19
CA LEU A 178 4.40 0.08 12.16
C LEU A 178 4.96 -0.68 10.94
N PRO A 179 4.30 -1.76 10.43
CA PRO A 179 4.75 -2.44 9.22
C PRO A 179 4.75 -1.56 7.96
N CYS A 180 4.06 -0.41 7.99
CA CYS A 180 4.05 0.54 6.88
C CYS A 180 5.40 1.23 6.64
N GLY A 181 6.32 1.18 7.63
CA GLY A 181 7.70 1.67 7.50
C GLY A 181 7.89 3.18 7.70
N PHE A 182 6.81 3.94 7.83
CA PHE A 182 6.84 5.39 8.08
C PHE A 182 6.10 5.81 9.36
N PHE A 183 5.86 4.86 10.26
CA PHE A 183 5.38 5.13 11.61
C PHE A 183 6.43 4.72 12.64
N CYS A 184 6.44 5.41 13.77
CA CYS A 184 7.25 5.07 14.93
C CYS A 184 6.49 5.30 16.23
N THR A 185 6.97 4.70 17.33
CA THR A 185 6.42 4.90 18.68
C THR A 185 7.47 5.65 19.54
N PRO A 186 7.46 7.00 19.54
CA PRO A 186 8.45 7.82 20.27
C PRO A 186 8.22 7.83 21.77
N TYR A 187 6.96 7.61 22.16
CA TYR A 187 6.51 7.60 23.56
C TYR A 187 5.45 6.51 23.75
N LYS A 188 5.33 5.98 24.99
CA LYS A 188 4.31 4.96 25.32
C LYS A 188 2.92 5.53 25.03
N GLY A 189 2.15 4.82 24.23
CA GLY A 189 0.79 5.22 23.85
C GLY A 189 0.72 6.20 22.68
N ILE A 190 1.84 6.62 22.08
CA ILE A 190 1.87 7.55 20.94
C ILE A 190 2.54 6.89 19.75
N THR A 191 1.87 6.82 18.61
CA THR A 191 2.44 6.39 17.32
C THR A 191 2.38 7.56 16.34
N VAL A 192 3.50 7.89 15.70
CA VAL A 192 3.68 9.09 14.87
C VAL A 192 4.00 8.71 13.44
N ASN A 193 3.39 9.41 12.50
CA ASN A 193 3.67 9.32 11.06
C ASN A 193 4.82 10.25 10.69
N PHE A 194 5.87 9.73 10.08
CA PHE A 194 7.02 10.52 9.63
C PHE A 194 6.70 11.54 8.53
N TYR A 195 5.66 11.30 7.74
CA TYR A 195 5.18 12.29 6.75
C TYR A 195 4.60 13.54 7.40
N ALA A 196 4.14 13.44 8.65
CA ALA A 196 3.62 14.58 9.40
C ALA A 196 4.72 15.36 10.16
N VAL A 197 5.92 14.81 10.28
CA VAL A 197 7.02 15.43 11.06
C VAL A 197 7.59 16.63 10.33
N LYS A 198 7.53 17.79 10.99
CA LYS A 198 8.18 19.03 10.58
C LYS A 198 9.60 19.13 11.17
N GLU A 199 9.71 18.90 12.47
CA GLU A 199 11.00 18.99 13.20
C GLU A 199 11.11 17.82 14.18
N LEU A 200 12.35 17.30 14.35
CA LEU A 200 12.67 16.22 15.27
C LEU A 200 13.89 16.63 16.11
N SER A 201 13.70 16.70 17.43
CA SER A 201 14.77 16.94 18.41
C SER A 201 15.09 15.69 19.25
N ASP A 202 15.87 15.83 20.30
CA ASP A 202 16.18 14.75 21.23
C ASP A 202 15.01 14.40 22.15
N SER A 203 14.13 15.36 22.42
CA SER A 203 13.03 15.23 23.39
C SER A 203 11.64 15.39 22.78
N GLU A 204 11.54 15.89 21.55
CA GLU A 204 10.26 16.30 20.96
C GLU A 204 10.21 16.08 19.46
N ILE A 205 9.00 15.84 18.97
CA ILE A 205 8.61 15.84 17.56
C ILE A 205 7.59 16.95 17.36
N VAL A 206 7.88 17.88 16.46
CA VAL A 206 6.92 18.92 16.02
C VAL A 206 6.29 18.46 14.70
N LEU A 207 4.98 18.39 14.67
CA LEU A 207 4.22 18.02 13.47
C LEU A 207 3.90 19.24 12.61
N SER A 208 3.48 18.98 11.36
CA SER A 208 3.15 20.01 10.38
C SER A 208 1.93 20.88 10.76
N ASP A 209 1.06 20.39 11.64
CA ASP A 209 -0.08 21.11 12.20
C ASP A 209 0.26 21.90 13.47
N GLY A 210 1.52 21.87 13.91
CA GLY A 210 2.02 22.52 15.12
C GLY A 210 1.93 21.69 16.39
N THR A 211 1.36 20.47 16.34
CA THR A 211 1.33 19.56 17.50
C THR A 211 2.74 19.18 17.93
N VAL A 212 3.01 19.22 19.23
CA VAL A 212 4.29 18.83 19.82
C VAL A 212 4.11 17.52 20.60
N LEU A 213 4.88 16.51 20.26
CA LEU A 213 4.80 15.17 20.85
C LEU A 213 6.13 14.82 21.54
N PRO A 214 6.11 14.17 22.71
CA PRO A 214 7.32 13.83 23.43
C PRO A 214 8.07 12.65 22.81
N VAL A 215 9.40 12.67 22.95
CA VAL A 215 10.28 11.52 22.67
C VAL A 215 10.97 11.11 23.97
N THR A 216 10.86 9.84 24.36
CA THR A 216 11.58 9.36 25.53
C THR A 216 13.07 9.23 25.24
N ARG A 217 13.94 9.52 26.24
CA ARG A 217 15.40 9.36 26.10
C ARG A 217 15.82 7.99 25.57
N ARG A 218 15.09 6.94 25.99
CA ARG A 218 15.34 5.54 25.56
C ARG A 218 15.03 5.32 24.09
N LYS A 219 14.09 6.08 23.50
CA LYS A 219 13.64 5.96 22.11
C LYS A 219 14.31 6.94 21.16
N THR A 220 14.99 7.98 21.65
CA THR A 220 15.59 9.04 20.84
C THR A 220 16.46 8.50 19.70
N LYS A 221 17.37 7.57 20.02
CA LYS A 221 18.26 6.97 19.01
C LYS A 221 17.49 6.20 17.94
N GLU A 222 16.59 5.31 18.37
CA GLU A 222 15.75 4.48 17.49
C GLU A 222 14.90 5.35 16.55
N VAL A 223 14.22 6.37 17.09
CA VAL A 223 13.36 7.29 16.33
C VAL A 223 14.18 8.08 15.30
N LYS A 224 15.34 8.61 15.69
CA LYS A 224 16.23 9.37 14.78
C LYS A 224 16.77 8.49 13.64
N GLU A 225 17.17 7.26 13.94
CA GLU A 225 17.64 6.31 12.93
C GLU A 225 16.51 5.94 11.96
N ALA A 226 15.31 5.64 12.48
CA ALA A 226 14.14 5.34 11.66
C ALA A 226 13.74 6.54 10.78
N TYR A 227 13.73 7.76 11.33
CA TYR A 227 13.42 8.97 10.57
C TYR A 227 14.47 9.27 9.50
N LYS A 228 15.76 9.11 9.82
CA LYS A 228 16.85 9.28 8.85
C LYS A 228 16.71 8.30 7.68
N LYS A 229 16.42 7.04 7.99
CA LYS A 229 16.19 6.03 6.97
C LYS A 229 14.99 6.39 6.09
N PHE A 230 13.86 6.78 6.70
CA PHE A 230 12.68 7.25 5.98
C PHE A 230 13.02 8.42 5.04
N LYS A 231 13.71 9.45 5.52
CA LYS A 231 14.12 10.60 4.70
C LYS A 231 15.02 10.20 3.53
N PHE A 232 15.95 9.28 3.77
CA PHE A 232 16.82 8.76 2.70
C PHE A 232 16.04 8.00 1.63
N GLU A 233 15.06 7.18 2.04
CA GLU A 233 14.17 6.48 1.10
C GLU A 233 13.30 7.45 0.29
N GLN A 234 12.83 8.55 0.89
CA GLN A 234 12.10 9.59 0.16
C GLN A 234 12.98 10.29 -0.89
N MET A 235 14.20 10.70 -0.51
CA MET A 235 15.14 11.32 -1.46
C MET A 235 15.49 10.41 -2.63
N ARG A 236 15.63 9.10 -2.40
CA ARG A 236 15.87 8.13 -3.50
C ARG A 236 14.69 8.02 -4.46
N LYS A 237 13.46 8.12 -3.97
CA LYS A 237 12.25 8.11 -4.82
C LYS A 237 12.17 9.37 -5.69
N GLU A 238 12.59 10.53 -5.17
CA GLU A 238 12.58 11.80 -5.91
C GLU A 238 13.66 11.89 -7.00
N VAL A 239 14.81 11.23 -6.81
CA VAL A 239 15.93 11.25 -7.76
C VAL A 239 15.79 10.18 -8.84
N GLY A 240 15.00 9.15 -8.63
CA GLY A 240 14.80 8.01 -9.54
C GLY A 240 13.56 8.09 -10.43
N GLY A 241 12.80 9.21 -10.37
CA GLY A 241 11.57 9.48 -11.14
C GLY A 241 11.81 10.34 -12.39
#